data_32060ed03e9afeedd524ae0bf9b3824e
#
_entry.id   32060ed03e9afeedd524ae0bf9b3824e
#
_cell.length_a   1.000
_cell.length_b   1.000
_cell.length_c   1.000
_cell.angle_alpha   90.00
_cell.angle_beta   90.00
_cell.angle_gamma   90.00
#
_symmetry.space_group_name_H-M   'P 1'
#
loop_
_entity.id
_entity.type
_entity.pdbx_description
1 polymer ?
#
loop_
_entity_poly.entity_id
_entity_poly.type
_entity_poly.pdbx_seq_one_letter_code
_entity_poly.pdbx_strand_id
1 'polypeptide(L)'
;MEMSALEAAYKNPIASLFVVYGRRRVGKTTLLAEFCKGKHALYYLATEESIQANCAAFREMAADFLQDELLRSAANAGWEMIFKTLLAQPSEEKLVIIIDEFQYLGKADKAFPSVFQKIWDTQLKNENVEVILCGSLVHMMMEQTLSYSSPLYGRRTGQIKLKQIPYAYYNQFFPAMSEQERILYYAVTGGVPKYIELFHQGKEIYDDILQNVFTPQSFLYEEPEFLLRHEVNDIGSYFSIIRSVAAGNCRVSDIAVSLSIPVTSLPKSLKTLCDLDILEREVPPTEKNVETSKKGQYRIRDNFIAFWFRFVYPMRSFIESGHAEIAMNKLRSGFIPNHVGYVYEDICRSKMWELNAQGKLPFLFDRVGRWWGGKDTEIDIVAVDTNDRSNILFGECKFHQNTQMQLSELRQLKAKAAAVQWGKESRTEYFILFCISGYSEELHRLAESDPHIILG
;
A
#
# COMPACT_ATOMS: atom_id res chain seq x y z
N MET A 1 7.67 -7.20 -10.25
CA MET A 1 6.65 -6.64 -11.17
C MET A 1 7.04 -5.22 -11.59
N GLU A 2 7.30 -4.31 -10.68
CA GLU A 2 7.62 -2.90 -10.94
C GLU A 2 8.91 -2.73 -11.74
N MET A 3 10.00 -3.38 -11.33
CA MET A 3 11.27 -3.40 -12.06
C MET A 3 11.08 -3.95 -13.47
N SER A 4 10.32 -5.03 -13.63
CA SER A 4 10.06 -5.62 -14.97
C SER A 4 9.29 -4.67 -15.89
N ALA A 5 8.42 -3.81 -15.35
CA ALA A 5 7.69 -2.82 -16.15
C ALA A 5 8.64 -1.71 -16.65
N LEU A 6 9.54 -1.22 -15.80
CA LEU A 6 10.56 -0.23 -16.18
C LEU A 6 11.54 -0.83 -17.20
N GLU A 7 12.02 -2.05 -16.95
CA GLU A 7 12.92 -2.74 -17.89
C GLU A 7 12.28 -3.01 -19.27
N ALA A 8 10.97 -3.30 -19.29
CA ALA A 8 10.25 -3.48 -20.56
C ALA A 8 10.12 -2.16 -21.32
N ALA A 9 9.91 -1.04 -20.64
CA ALA A 9 9.89 0.29 -21.24
C ALA A 9 11.28 0.71 -21.76
N TYR A 10 12.33 0.44 -20.99
CA TYR A 10 13.71 0.71 -21.40
C TYR A 10 14.10 -0.03 -22.69
N LYS A 11 13.71 -1.29 -22.81
CA LYS A 11 13.99 -2.11 -24.01
C LYS A 11 13.16 -1.74 -25.23
N ASN A 12 12.05 -1.01 -25.05
CA ASN A 12 11.22 -0.58 -26.17
C ASN A 12 11.92 0.56 -26.92
N PRO A 13 12.08 0.52 -28.26
CA PRO A 13 12.75 1.59 -29.01
C PRO A 13 11.99 2.93 -29.01
N ILE A 14 10.71 2.91 -28.62
CA ILE A 14 9.89 4.13 -28.55
C ILE A 14 10.18 4.87 -27.23
N ALA A 15 10.11 6.21 -27.27
CA ALA A 15 10.18 7.03 -26.08
C ALA A 15 9.11 6.64 -25.05
N SER A 16 9.48 6.62 -23.79
CA SER A 16 8.56 6.30 -22.70
C SER A 16 8.52 7.40 -21.62
N LEU A 17 7.31 7.68 -21.15
CA LEU A 17 7.06 8.57 -20.01
C LEU A 17 6.36 7.78 -18.91
N PHE A 18 7.11 7.44 -17.88
CA PHE A 18 6.60 6.73 -16.70
C PHE A 18 6.31 7.69 -15.55
N VAL A 19 5.25 7.40 -14.80
CA VAL A 19 4.95 8.08 -13.54
C VAL A 19 5.07 7.06 -12.42
N VAL A 20 6.06 7.23 -11.53
CA VAL A 20 6.28 6.40 -10.35
C VAL A 20 5.88 7.19 -9.11
N TYR A 21 4.87 6.76 -8.41
CA TYR A 21 4.38 7.48 -7.23
C TYR A 21 3.98 6.50 -6.11
N GLY A 22 3.82 7.02 -4.92
CA GLY A 22 3.47 6.25 -3.74
C GLY A 22 3.95 6.97 -2.49
N ARG A 23 3.44 6.58 -1.35
CA ARG A 23 3.77 7.20 -0.06
C ARG A 23 5.28 7.29 0.17
N ARG A 24 5.69 8.18 1.06
CA ARG A 24 7.06 8.24 1.55
C ARG A 24 7.47 6.88 2.14
N ARG A 25 8.75 6.51 2.00
CA ARG A 25 9.38 5.32 2.65
C ARG A 25 8.98 3.96 2.10
N VAL A 26 8.22 3.89 1.00
CA VAL A 26 7.87 2.61 0.33
C VAL A 26 8.96 2.09 -0.62
N GLY A 27 10.10 2.81 -0.76
CA GLY A 27 11.25 2.33 -1.52
C GLY A 27 11.33 2.83 -2.96
N LYS A 28 10.65 3.95 -3.34
CA LYS A 28 10.71 4.51 -4.70
C LYS A 28 12.12 4.82 -5.16
N THR A 29 12.87 5.58 -4.35
CA THR A 29 14.25 5.97 -4.66
C THR A 29 15.16 4.75 -4.79
N THR A 30 14.98 3.74 -3.94
CA THR A 30 15.72 2.47 -4.03
C THR A 30 15.41 1.72 -5.32
N LEU A 31 14.13 1.64 -5.71
CA LEU A 31 13.71 1.02 -6.97
C LEU A 31 14.36 1.72 -8.17
N LEU A 32 14.32 3.05 -8.20
CA LEU A 32 14.87 3.84 -9.30
C LEU A 32 16.40 3.83 -9.33
N ALA A 33 17.07 3.87 -8.17
CA ALA A 33 18.52 3.73 -8.09
C ALA A 33 18.99 2.36 -8.59
N GLU A 34 18.26 1.29 -8.24
CA GLU A 34 18.55 -0.05 -8.76
C GLU A 34 18.31 -0.15 -10.27
N PHE A 35 17.22 0.48 -10.75
CA PHE A 35 16.92 0.53 -12.19
C PHE A 35 17.99 1.24 -13.00
N CYS A 36 18.63 2.29 -12.46
CA CYS A 36 19.67 3.07 -13.15
C CYS A 36 20.99 2.33 -13.28
N LYS A 37 21.24 1.25 -12.52
CA LYS A 37 22.53 0.55 -12.57
C LYS A 37 22.85 0.02 -13.97
N GLY A 38 24.02 0.40 -14.47
CA GLY A 38 24.50 -0.01 -15.79
C GLY A 38 23.75 0.61 -16.97
N LYS A 39 23.02 1.71 -16.75
CA LYS A 39 22.32 2.47 -17.81
C LYS A 39 22.88 3.88 -17.93
N HIS A 40 22.75 4.48 -19.11
CA HIS A 40 23.02 5.88 -19.34
C HIS A 40 21.90 6.72 -18.75
N ALA A 41 22.02 7.07 -17.45
CA ALA A 41 20.94 7.62 -16.64
C ALA A 41 21.32 8.95 -15.96
N LEU A 42 20.47 9.95 -16.13
CA LEU A 42 20.51 11.23 -15.40
C LEU A 42 19.42 11.18 -14.31
N TYR A 43 19.82 11.25 -13.05
CA TYR A 43 18.92 11.23 -11.89
C TYR A 43 18.91 12.59 -11.21
N TYR A 44 17.82 13.34 -11.36
CA TYR A 44 17.64 14.67 -10.75
C TYR A 44 16.64 14.58 -9.58
N LEU A 45 17.02 15.08 -8.43
CA LEU A 45 16.16 15.25 -7.25
C LEU A 45 15.70 16.71 -7.17
N ALA A 46 14.43 16.97 -7.44
CA ALA A 46 13.84 18.30 -7.30
C ALA A 46 13.66 18.68 -5.82
N THR A 47 13.87 19.96 -5.52
CA THR A 47 13.79 20.53 -4.16
C THR A 47 12.58 21.46 -4.02
N GLU A 48 12.18 21.72 -2.77
CA GLU A 48 11.10 22.68 -2.45
C GLU A 48 11.63 24.14 -2.51
N GLU A 49 12.24 24.47 -3.63
CA GLU A 49 12.79 25.81 -3.93
C GLU A 49 12.07 26.43 -5.13
N SER A 50 12.53 27.62 -5.55
CA SER A 50 11.99 28.28 -6.75
C SER A 50 12.22 27.44 -8.00
N ILE A 51 11.37 27.60 -9.02
CA ILE A 51 11.53 26.92 -10.30
C ILE A 51 12.84 27.27 -10.98
N GLN A 52 13.35 28.52 -10.77
CA GLN A 52 14.63 28.98 -11.28
C GLN A 52 15.81 28.27 -10.62
N ALA A 53 15.77 28.08 -9.29
CA ALA A 53 16.80 27.35 -8.55
C ALA A 53 16.84 25.89 -9.00
N ASN A 54 15.68 25.24 -9.11
CA ASN A 54 15.58 23.88 -9.64
C ASN A 54 16.11 23.76 -11.09
N CYS A 55 15.80 24.75 -11.96
CA CYS A 55 16.29 24.78 -13.33
C CYS A 55 17.83 24.93 -13.37
N ALA A 56 18.40 25.78 -12.52
CA ALA A 56 19.84 25.94 -12.41
C ALA A 56 20.52 24.64 -11.92
N ALA A 57 19.97 24.00 -10.89
CA ALA A 57 20.49 22.73 -10.37
C ALA A 57 20.40 21.60 -11.41
N PHE A 58 19.30 21.51 -12.16
CA PHE A 58 19.15 20.54 -13.24
C PHE A 58 20.16 20.79 -14.38
N ARG A 59 20.39 22.06 -14.72
CA ARG A 59 21.41 22.45 -15.71
C ARG A 59 22.82 22.04 -15.29
N GLU A 60 23.21 22.29 -14.03
CA GLU A 60 24.52 21.88 -13.51
C GLU A 60 24.68 20.35 -13.60
N MET A 61 23.68 19.62 -13.19
CA MET A 61 23.69 18.15 -13.26
C MET A 61 23.76 17.66 -14.71
N ALA A 62 23.03 18.27 -15.64
CA ALA A 62 23.08 17.95 -17.05
C ALA A 62 24.46 18.27 -17.66
N ALA A 63 25.07 19.39 -17.27
CA ALA A 63 26.41 19.78 -17.70
C ALA A 63 27.47 18.77 -17.19
N ASP A 64 27.38 18.33 -15.92
CA ASP A 64 28.24 17.29 -15.36
C ASP A 64 28.08 15.95 -16.10
N PHE A 65 26.84 15.55 -16.36
CA PHE A 65 26.51 14.33 -17.07
C PHE A 65 27.07 14.31 -18.50
N LEU A 66 27.00 15.44 -19.22
CA LEU A 66 27.50 15.60 -20.57
C LEU A 66 28.97 16.02 -20.65
N GLN A 67 29.57 16.39 -19.52
CA GLN A 67 30.88 17.07 -19.47
C GLN A 67 30.94 18.33 -20.35
N ASP A 68 29.85 19.13 -20.37
CA ASP A 68 29.63 20.30 -21.22
C ASP A 68 29.77 21.61 -20.43
N GLU A 69 30.94 22.21 -20.50
CA GLU A 69 31.23 23.52 -19.85
C GLU A 69 30.44 24.70 -20.48
N LEU A 70 30.00 24.57 -21.74
CA LEU A 70 29.18 25.62 -22.38
C LEU A 70 27.78 25.62 -21.77
N LEU A 71 27.19 24.43 -21.55
CA LEU A 71 25.91 24.30 -20.85
C LEU A 71 26.03 24.81 -19.40
N ARG A 72 27.12 24.48 -18.71
CA ARG A 72 27.38 24.97 -17.34
C ARG A 72 27.38 26.48 -17.28
N SER A 73 28.09 27.14 -18.20
CA SER A 73 28.24 28.60 -18.25
C SER A 73 26.98 29.34 -18.76
N ALA A 74 26.02 28.64 -19.35
CA ALA A 74 24.81 29.21 -19.93
C ALA A 74 23.77 29.56 -18.85
N ALA A 75 24.04 30.62 -18.06
CA ALA A 75 23.20 30.99 -16.90
C ALA A 75 21.71 31.20 -17.23
N ASN A 76 21.37 31.56 -18.47
CA ASN A 76 20.00 31.77 -18.93
C ASN A 76 19.37 30.56 -19.65
N ALA A 77 20.03 29.39 -19.65
CA ALA A 77 19.47 28.19 -20.22
C ALA A 77 18.24 27.70 -19.41
N GLY A 78 17.08 27.81 -20.02
CA GLY A 78 15.84 27.28 -19.46
C GLY A 78 15.68 25.77 -19.73
N TRP A 79 14.66 25.18 -19.14
CA TRP A 79 14.35 23.73 -19.23
C TRP A 79 14.39 23.18 -20.67
N GLU A 80 13.75 23.90 -21.64
CA GLU A 80 13.69 23.45 -23.03
C GLU A 80 15.10 23.35 -23.66
N MET A 81 16.00 24.29 -23.35
CA MET A 81 17.38 24.29 -23.87
C MET A 81 18.19 23.13 -23.25
N ILE A 82 18.03 22.88 -21.95
CA ILE A 82 18.75 21.81 -21.25
C ILE A 82 18.36 20.44 -21.84
N PHE A 83 17.06 20.17 -21.99
CA PHE A 83 16.59 18.92 -22.61
C PHE A 83 17.07 18.77 -24.06
N LYS A 84 17.06 19.84 -24.84
CA LYS A 84 17.59 19.83 -26.21
C LYS A 84 19.08 19.48 -26.26
N THR A 85 19.87 20.00 -25.31
CA THR A 85 21.31 19.73 -25.22
C THR A 85 21.54 18.27 -24.79
N LEU A 86 20.77 17.74 -23.85
CA LEU A 86 20.83 16.32 -23.45
C LEU A 86 20.60 15.37 -24.61
N LEU A 87 19.67 15.70 -25.50
CA LEU A 87 19.32 14.89 -26.68
C LEU A 87 20.27 15.08 -27.87
N ALA A 88 21.08 16.13 -27.89
CA ALA A 88 22.02 16.38 -29.00
C ALA A 88 23.23 15.44 -29.01
N GLN A 89 23.48 14.69 -27.91
CA GLN A 89 24.57 13.72 -27.85
C GLN A 89 24.14 12.42 -28.48
N PRO A 90 24.83 11.94 -29.53
CA PRO A 90 24.53 10.66 -30.13
C PRO A 90 24.86 9.55 -29.14
N SER A 91 23.88 8.72 -28.83
CA SER A 91 24.05 7.52 -28.01
C SER A 91 23.28 6.35 -28.62
N GLU A 92 23.93 5.18 -28.71
CA GLU A 92 23.24 3.94 -29.09
C GLU A 92 22.37 3.44 -27.92
N GLU A 93 22.75 3.78 -26.69
CA GLU A 93 21.99 3.43 -25.49
C GLU A 93 20.83 4.40 -25.27
N LYS A 94 19.72 3.87 -24.78
CA LYS A 94 18.57 4.68 -24.38
C LYS A 94 18.94 5.58 -23.20
N LEU A 95 18.71 6.89 -23.34
CA LEU A 95 18.89 7.84 -22.26
C LEU A 95 17.75 7.69 -21.24
N VAL A 96 18.07 7.49 -19.98
CA VAL A 96 17.11 7.49 -18.87
C VAL A 96 17.20 8.85 -18.15
N ILE A 97 16.08 9.54 -18.02
CA ILE A 97 16.00 10.80 -17.27
C ILE A 97 14.99 10.61 -16.14
N ILE A 98 15.47 10.68 -14.90
CA ILE A 98 14.63 10.62 -13.71
C ILE A 98 14.51 11.99 -13.09
N ILE A 99 13.27 12.45 -12.89
CA ILE A 99 12.96 13.63 -12.09
C ILE A 99 12.24 13.15 -10.83
N ASP A 100 13.00 13.00 -9.75
CA ASP A 100 12.45 12.60 -8.45
C ASP A 100 11.89 13.83 -7.72
N GLU A 101 10.87 13.61 -6.90
CA GLU A 101 10.07 14.65 -6.21
C GLU A 101 9.51 15.71 -7.17
N PHE A 102 9.07 15.25 -8.37
CA PHE A 102 8.52 16.08 -9.45
C PHE A 102 7.43 17.06 -8.98
N GLN A 103 6.64 16.68 -7.96
CA GLN A 103 5.58 17.54 -7.45
C GLN A 103 6.08 18.87 -6.90
N TYR A 104 7.35 19.00 -6.50
CA TYR A 104 7.89 20.27 -6.04
C TYR A 104 8.04 21.29 -7.17
N LEU A 105 8.33 20.82 -8.38
CA LEU A 105 8.39 21.71 -9.56
C LEU A 105 7.00 22.30 -9.87
N GLY A 106 5.95 21.47 -9.85
CA GLY A 106 4.58 21.95 -10.03
C GLY A 106 4.03 22.73 -8.83
N LYS A 107 4.60 22.53 -7.61
CA LYS A 107 4.31 23.36 -6.44
C LYS A 107 4.96 24.76 -6.56
N ALA A 108 6.20 24.83 -7.02
CA ALA A 108 6.94 26.05 -7.22
C ALA A 108 6.37 26.90 -8.37
N ASP A 109 5.95 26.24 -9.44
CA ASP A 109 5.28 26.88 -10.59
C ASP A 109 4.15 25.98 -11.11
N LYS A 110 2.91 26.40 -10.93
CA LYS A 110 1.72 25.69 -11.42
C LYS A 110 1.69 25.49 -12.94
N ALA A 111 2.44 26.32 -13.70
CA ALA A 111 2.56 26.17 -15.14
C ALA A 111 3.58 25.10 -15.55
N PHE A 112 4.44 24.64 -14.64
CA PHE A 112 5.53 23.71 -14.97
C PHE A 112 5.04 22.39 -15.62
N PRO A 113 3.96 21.74 -15.19
CA PRO A 113 3.43 20.58 -15.91
C PRO A 113 3.11 20.84 -17.38
N SER A 114 2.65 22.07 -17.74
CA SER A 114 2.41 22.48 -19.13
C SER A 114 3.73 22.75 -19.88
N VAL A 115 4.73 23.32 -19.20
CA VAL A 115 6.08 23.49 -19.78
C VAL A 115 6.69 22.11 -20.07
N PHE A 116 6.61 21.19 -19.15
CA PHE A 116 7.11 19.83 -19.35
C PHE A 116 6.33 19.08 -20.43
N GLN A 117 5.01 19.28 -20.50
CA GLN A 117 4.19 18.77 -21.63
C GLN A 117 4.74 19.24 -22.98
N LYS A 118 5.04 20.53 -23.11
CA LYS A 118 5.62 21.09 -24.35
C LYS A 118 6.95 20.43 -24.69
N ILE A 119 7.85 20.29 -23.70
CA ILE A 119 9.14 19.61 -23.87
C ILE A 119 8.93 18.17 -24.36
N TRP A 120 8.03 17.43 -23.72
CA TRP A 120 7.68 16.08 -24.14
C TRP A 120 7.18 16.05 -25.60
N ASP A 121 6.18 16.85 -25.92
CA ASP A 121 5.52 16.83 -27.23
C ASP A 121 6.44 17.30 -28.38
N THR A 122 7.40 18.19 -28.12
CA THR A 122 8.25 18.79 -29.15
C THR A 122 9.66 18.21 -29.23
N GLN A 123 10.16 17.59 -28.16
CA GLN A 123 11.57 17.18 -28.09
C GLN A 123 11.72 15.70 -27.74
N LEU A 124 11.00 15.17 -26.74
CA LEU A 124 11.31 13.87 -26.15
C LEU A 124 10.60 12.68 -26.81
N LYS A 125 9.34 12.86 -27.22
CA LYS A 125 8.45 11.74 -27.61
C LYS A 125 8.92 10.91 -28.81
N ASN A 126 9.82 11.43 -29.63
CA ASN A 126 10.34 10.76 -30.82
C ASN A 126 11.80 10.31 -30.67
N GLU A 127 12.39 10.53 -29.49
CA GLU A 127 13.80 10.24 -29.21
C GLU A 127 13.94 8.89 -28.46
N ASN A 128 15.17 8.35 -28.46
CA ASN A 128 15.47 7.13 -27.71
C ASN A 128 15.67 7.44 -26.22
N VAL A 129 14.57 7.77 -25.54
CA VAL A 129 14.58 8.23 -24.14
C VAL A 129 13.51 7.54 -23.30
N GLU A 130 13.82 7.29 -22.03
CA GLU A 130 12.86 6.95 -21.00
C GLU A 130 12.87 8.05 -19.93
N VAL A 131 11.74 8.73 -19.75
CA VAL A 131 11.57 9.73 -18.71
C VAL A 131 10.72 9.16 -17.60
N ILE A 132 11.20 9.27 -16.37
CA ILE A 132 10.50 8.81 -15.17
C ILE A 132 10.24 10.01 -14.26
N LEU A 133 8.97 10.38 -14.10
CA LEU A 133 8.53 11.37 -13.13
C LEU A 133 8.18 10.63 -11.83
N CYS A 134 8.98 10.85 -10.79
CA CYS A 134 8.77 10.21 -9.49
C CYS A 134 8.31 11.23 -8.45
N GLY A 135 7.49 10.77 -7.50
CA GLY A 135 7.10 11.64 -6.39
C GLY A 135 6.48 10.92 -5.21
N SER A 136 6.63 11.53 -4.05
CA SER A 136 6.19 10.99 -2.76
C SER A 136 4.87 11.56 -2.26
N LEU A 137 4.45 12.73 -2.73
CA LEU A 137 3.16 13.35 -2.39
C LEU A 137 2.08 12.84 -3.35
N VAL A 138 1.39 11.78 -2.94
CA VAL A 138 0.45 11.03 -3.79
C VAL A 138 -0.62 11.93 -4.41
N HIS A 139 -1.24 12.79 -3.60
CA HIS A 139 -2.29 13.69 -4.08
C HIS A 139 -1.77 14.65 -5.16
N MET A 140 -0.62 15.28 -4.94
CA MET A 140 -0.02 16.21 -5.89
C MET A 140 0.43 15.52 -7.18
N MET A 141 1.04 14.33 -7.07
CA MET A 141 1.42 13.54 -8.25
C MET A 141 0.20 13.17 -9.08
N MET A 142 -0.89 12.75 -8.43
CA MET A 142 -2.15 12.46 -9.14
C MET A 142 -2.70 13.71 -9.84
N GLU A 143 -2.71 14.85 -9.18
CA GLU A 143 -3.20 16.11 -9.76
C GLU A 143 -2.33 16.57 -10.94
N GLN A 144 -1.01 16.56 -10.77
CA GLN A 144 -0.07 17.09 -11.75
C GLN A 144 0.19 16.19 -12.96
N THR A 145 -0.01 14.86 -12.82
CA THR A 145 0.42 13.90 -13.85
C THR A 145 -0.68 12.95 -14.32
N LEU A 146 -1.62 12.57 -13.46
CA LEU A 146 -2.55 11.46 -13.70
C LEU A 146 -4.00 11.90 -13.91
N SER A 147 -4.43 13.04 -13.34
CA SER A 147 -5.81 13.52 -13.45
C SER A 147 -6.13 13.95 -14.87
N TYR A 148 -7.41 13.84 -15.26
CA TYR A 148 -7.88 14.28 -16.58
C TYR A 148 -7.58 15.77 -16.86
N SER A 149 -7.53 16.61 -15.83
CA SER A 149 -7.19 18.03 -15.91
C SER A 149 -5.70 18.31 -16.05
N SER A 150 -4.84 17.29 -15.84
CA SER A 150 -3.39 17.48 -15.97
C SER A 150 -2.97 17.65 -17.42
N PRO A 151 -2.05 18.60 -17.74
CA PRO A 151 -1.43 18.69 -19.04
C PRO A 151 -0.72 17.40 -19.48
N LEU A 152 -0.27 16.58 -18.55
CA LEU A 152 0.42 15.30 -18.82
C LEU A 152 -0.52 14.12 -18.97
N TYR A 153 -1.83 14.31 -18.76
CA TYR A 153 -2.82 13.27 -19.00
C TYR A 153 -2.76 12.78 -20.46
N GLY A 154 -2.66 11.46 -20.64
CA GLY A 154 -2.58 10.87 -22.00
C GLY A 154 -1.18 10.87 -22.63
N ARG A 155 -0.15 11.46 -22.01
CA ARG A 155 1.25 11.42 -22.49
C ARG A 155 2.06 10.32 -21.83
N ARG A 156 1.66 9.90 -20.63
CA ARG A 156 2.32 8.77 -19.97
C ARG A 156 2.14 7.48 -20.75
N THR A 157 3.20 6.72 -20.88
CA THR A 157 3.20 5.36 -21.46
C THR A 157 3.00 4.28 -20.39
N GLY A 158 3.28 4.62 -19.12
CA GLY A 158 3.08 3.73 -17.99
C GLY A 158 3.00 4.47 -16.65
N GLN A 159 2.49 3.76 -15.65
CA GLN A 159 2.48 4.26 -14.27
C GLN A 159 2.67 3.14 -13.28
N ILE A 160 3.36 3.42 -12.18
CA ILE A 160 3.58 2.53 -11.05
C ILE A 160 3.15 3.25 -9.77
N LYS A 161 2.11 2.77 -9.12
CA LYS A 161 1.83 3.14 -7.72
C LYS A 161 2.57 2.16 -6.83
N LEU A 162 3.74 2.56 -6.33
CA LEU A 162 4.53 1.72 -5.43
C LEU A 162 3.87 1.66 -4.06
N LYS A 163 3.59 0.45 -3.61
CA LYS A 163 2.96 0.14 -2.33
C LYS A 163 3.96 -0.46 -1.34
N GLN A 164 3.48 -0.72 -0.12
CA GLN A 164 4.22 -1.50 0.87
C GLN A 164 4.55 -2.89 0.31
N ILE A 165 5.62 -3.49 0.81
CA ILE A 165 6.04 -4.84 0.43
C ILE A 165 4.99 -5.85 0.93
N PRO A 166 4.40 -6.67 0.05
CA PRO A 166 3.48 -7.72 0.45
C PRO A 166 4.13 -8.75 1.37
N TYR A 167 3.34 -9.36 2.27
CA TYR A 167 3.83 -10.38 3.19
C TYR A 167 4.55 -11.54 2.49
N ALA A 168 4.12 -11.92 1.30
CA ALA A 168 4.75 -12.99 0.50
C ALA A 168 6.26 -12.80 0.27
N TYR A 169 6.75 -11.55 0.32
CA TYR A 169 8.18 -11.23 0.14
C TYR A 169 8.88 -10.87 1.47
N TYR A 170 8.16 -10.87 2.58
CA TYR A 170 8.68 -10.40 3.86
C TYR A 170 9.77 -11.32 4.44
N ASN A 171 9.75 -12.61 4.09
CA ASN A 171 10.78 -13.57 4.45
C ASN A 171 12.18 -13.22 3.92
N GLN A 172 12.28 -12.38 2.88
CA GLN A 172 13.57 -11.93 2.33
C GLN A 172 14.29 -10.95 3.28
N PHE A 173 13.56 -10.27 4.15
CA PHE A 173 14.12 -9.38 5.17
C PHE A 173 14.51 -10.14 6.44
N PHE A 174 13.75 -11.17 6.77
CA PHE A 174 13.93 -11.95 8.01
C PHE A 174 13.94 -13.46 7.70
N PRO A 175 14.97 -13.96 7.00
CA PRO A 175 14.98 -15.35 6.51
C PRO A 175 15.07 -16.41 7.63
N ALA A 176 15.66 -16.09 8.79
CA ALA A 176 15.80 -17.02 9.90
C ALA A 176 14.65 -16.98 10.92
N MET A 177 13.69 -16.03 10.78
CA MET A 177 12.51 -16.00 11.63
C MET A 177 11.51 -17.10 11.24
N SER A 178 10.83 -17.65 12.23
CA SER A 178 9.65 -18.49 12.01
C SER A 178 8.52 -17.72 11.32
N GLU A 179 7.57 -18.41 10.73
CA GLU A 179 6.42 -17.75 10.11
C GLU A 179 5.60 -16.96 11.13
N GLN A 180 5.42 -17.49 12.34
CA GLN A 180 4.74 -16.80 13.42
C GLN A 180 5.42 -15.47 13.77
N GLU A 181 6.73 -15.47 13.96
CA GLU A 181 7.49 -14.26 14.23
C GLU A 181 7.37 -13.25 13.09
N ARG A 182 7.54 -13.68 11.83
CA ARG A 182 7.40 -12.80 10.66
C ARG A 182 6.04 -12.10 10.61
N ILE A 183 4.95 -12.81 10.95
CA ILE A 183 3.61 -12.22 11.01
C ILE A 183 3.51 -11.14 12.09
N LEU A 184 4.09 -11.39 13.29
CA LEU A 184 4.13 -10.38 14.36
C LEU A 184 4.86 -9.10 13.91
N TYR A 185 6.02 -9.24 13.27
CA TYR A 185 6.81 -8.11 12.76
C TYR A 185 6.09 -7.39 11.61
N TYR A 186 5.48 -8.15 10.70
CA TYR A 186 4.69 -7.58 9.62
C TYR A 186 3.45 -6.83 10.12
N ALA A 187 2.83 -7.31 11.19
CA ALA A 187 1.69 -6.65 11.81
C ALA A 187 2.06 -5.25 12.36
N VAL A 188 3.31 -5.04 12.76
CA VAL A 188 3.79 -3.72 13.22
C VAL A 188 4.34 -2.90 12.06
N THR A 189 5.23 -3.45 11.22
CA THR A 189 5.94 -2.69 10.19
C THR A 189 5.14 -2.44 8.93
N GLY A 190 4.09 -3.23 8.68
CA GLY A 190 3.19 -3.09 7.53
C GLY A 190 3.86 -3.25 6.16
N GLY A 191 5.04 -3.86 6.09
CA GLY A 191 5.79 -4.00 4.84
C GLY A 191 6.42 -2.69 4.34
N VAL A 192 6.52 -1.65 5.17
CA VAL A 192 7.21 -0.40 4.82
C VAL A 192 8.71 -0.59 5.01
N PRO A 193 9.55 -0.52 3.95
CA PRO A 193 10.98 -0.82 4.04
C PRO A 193 11.69 -0.07 5.16
N LYS A 194 11.43 1.24 5.28
CA LYS A 194 12.06 2.07 6.33
C LYS A 194 11.67 1.64 7.74
N TYR A 195 10.47 1.09 7.94
CA TYR A 195 10.08 0.58 9.26
C TYR A 195 10.72 -0.78 9.51
N ILE A 196 10.81 -1.64 8.49
CA ILE A 196 11.47 -2.96 8.57
C ILE A 196 12.93 -2.81 9.02
N GLU A 197 13.66 -1.82 8.50
CA GLU A 197 15.06 -1.54 8.85
C GLU A 197 15.28 -1.23 10.35
N LEU A 198 14.25 -0.80 11.06
CA LEU A 198 14.33 -0.47 12.48
C LEU A 198 14.15 -1.67 13.40
N PHE A 199 13.69 -2.80 12.84
CA PHE A 199 13.42 -4.02 13.59
C PHE A 199 14.51 -5.07 13.32
N HIS A 200 14.90 -5.82 14.35
CA HIS A 200 16.09 -6.66 14.29
C HIS A 200 15.76 -8.13 14.49
N GLN A 201 16.27 -8.97 13.58
CA GLN A 201 16.19 -10.42 13.76
C GLN A 201 16.91 -10.87 15.04
N GLY A 202 16.25 -11.74 15.80
CA GLY A 202 16.82 -12.31 17.03
C GLY A 202 16.51 -11.54 18.32
N LYS A 203 15.71 -10.46 18.23
CA LYS A 203 15.12 -9.79 19.40
C LYS A 203 13.67 -10.24 19.60
N GLU A 204 13.19 -10.08 20.81
CA GLU A 204 11.77 -10.18 21.11
C GLU A 204 11.03 -9.00 20.47
N ILE A 205 9.90 -9.24 19.80
CA ILE A 205 9.10 -8.19 19.13
C ILE A 205 8.72 -7.07 20.10
N TYR A 206 8.45 -7.38 21.35
CA TYR A 206 8.05 -6.39 22.36
C TYR A 206 9.19 -5.44 22.73
N ASP A 207 10.44 -5.90 22.71
CA ASP A 207 11.61 -5.05 22.97
C ASP A 207 11.85 -4.09 21.81
N ASP A 208 11.71 -4.56 20.58
CA ASP A 208 11.79 -3.71 19.39
C ASP A 208 10.64 -2.68 19.34
N ILE A 209 9.42 -3.06 19.72
CA ILE A 209 8.28 -2.12 19.82
C ILE A 209 8.55 -1.06 20.89
N LEU A 210 9.03 -1.46 22.09
CA LEU A 210 9.36 -0.51 23.16
C LEU A 210 10.40 0.51 22.69
N GLN A 211 11.47 0.03 22.06
CA GLN A 211 12.57 0.88 21.60
C GLN A 211 12.18 1.79 20.43
N ASN A 212 11.49 1.25 19.43
CA ASN A 212 11.27 1.93 18.15
C ASN A 212 9.92 2.65 18.04
N VAL A 213 8.94 2.29 18.89
CA VAL A 213 7.57 2.82 18.78
C VAL A 213 7.08 3.46 20.08
N PHE A 214 7.44 2.93 21.27
CA PHE A 214 6.97 3.45 22.57
C PHE A 214 7.98 4.37 23.26
N THR A 215 9.02 4.75 22.56
CA THR A 215 10.00 5.73 23.01
C THR A 215 9.72 7.07 22.31
N PRO A 216 9.42 8.19 23.03
CA PRO A 216 9.04 9.46 22.40
C PRO A 216 10.07 10.02 21.41
N GLN A 217 11.36 9.73 21.61
CA GLN A 217 12.45 10.13 20.72
C GLN A 217 12.63 9.20 19.50
N SER A 218 11.90 8.08 19.46
CA SER A 218 12.02 7.14 18.36
C SER A 218 11.31 7.65 17.10
N PHE A 219 11.85 7.23 15.97
CA PHE A 219 11.36 7.63 14.66
C PHE A 219 9.88 7.30 14.41
N LEU A 220 9.40 6.17 14.92
CA LEU A 220 8.04 5.71 14.66
C LEU A 220 7.00 6.30 15.62
N TYR A 221 7.43 6.97 16.70
CA TYR A 221 6.50 7.49 17.71
C TYR A 221 5.49 8.50 17.15
N GLU A 222 5.96 9.46 16.34
CA GLU A 222 5.11 10.49 15.72
C GLU A 222 4.89 10.28 14.21
N GLU A 223 5.31 9.16 13.68
CA GLU A 223 5.31 8.89 12.25
C GLU A 223 3.95 9.08 11.56
N PRO A 224 2.79 8.63 12.09
CA PRO A 224 1.51 8.85 11.44
C PRO A 224 1.13 10.34 11.32
N GLU A 225 1.52 11.17 12.29
CA GLU A 225 1.30 12.62 12.23
C GLU A 225 2.16 13.26 11.14
N PHE A 226 3.46 12.91 11.08
CA PHE A 226 4.37 13.40 10.04
C PHE A 226 3.93 12.98 8.63
N LEU A 227 3.45 11.76 8.49
CA LEU A 227 2.98 11.25 7.21
C LEU A 227 1.77 12.05 6.70
N LEU A 228 0.79 12.31 7.57
CA LEU A 228 -0.41 13.07 7.22
C LEU A 228 -0.09 14.55 6.92
N ARG A 229 0.82 15.15 7.70
CA ARG A 229 1.18 16.58 7.59
C ARG A 229 1.62 17.00 6.18
N HIS A 230 2.23 16.10 5.45
CA HIS A 230 2.71 16.37 4.11
C HIS A 230 1.67 16.12 3.01
N GLU A 231 0.63 15.35 3.30
CA GLU A 231 -0.36 14.93 2.30
C GLU A 231 -1.67 15.73 2.37
N VAL A 232 -2.00 16.30 3.52
CA VAL A 232 -3.27 16.98 3.75
C VAL A 232 -3.10 18.33 4.45
N ASN A 233 -3.98 19.29 4.13
CA ASN A 233 -3.92 20.63 4.72
C ASN A 233 -4.56 20.68 6.14
N ASP A 234 -5.61 19.90 6.38
CA ASP A 234 -6.32 19.84 7.67
C ASP A 234 -6.06 18.50 8.37
N ILE A 235 -4.89 18.41 9.01
CA ILE A 235 -4.44 17.20 9.69
C ILE A 235 -5.46 16.75 10.76
N GLY A 236 -6.03 17.69 11.51
CA GLY A 236 -6.93 17.40 12.62
C GLY A 236 -8.18 16.62 12.19
N SER A 237 -8.80 17.03 11.09
CA SER A 237 -9.98 16.34 10.54
C SER A 237 -9.64 14.93 10.06
N TYR A 238 -8.54 14.76 9.30
CA TYR A 238 -8.12 13.45 8.82
C TYR A 238 -7.72 12.51 9.95
N PHE A 239 -6.97 13.03 10.93
CA PHE A 239 -6.59 12.29 12.12
C PHE A 239 -7.81 11.80 12.91
N SER A 240 -8.82 12.67 13.08
CA SER A 240 -10.08 12.34 13.77
C SER A 240 -10.86 11.23 13.05
N ILE A 241 -10.88 11.23 11.71
CA ILE A 241 -11.51 10.17 10.91
C ILE A 241 -10.78 8.84 11.15
N ILE A 242 -9.44 8.79 11.05
CA ILE A 242 -8.67 7.57 11.27
C ILE A 242 -8.88 7.04 12.69
N ARG A 243 -8.87 7.93 13.70
CA ARG A 243 -9.14 7.58 15.09
C ARG A 243 -10.55 6.98 15.27
N SER A 244 -11.55 7.55 14.61
CA SER A 244 -12.93 7.03 14.64
C SER A 244 -13.00 5.62 14.06
N VAL A 245 -12.34 5.37 12.91
CA VAL A 245 -12.26 4.04 12.29
C VAL A 245 -11.50 3.06 13.18
N ALA A 246 -10.38 3.49 13.80
CA ALA A 246 -9.60 2.66 14.74
C ALA A 246 -10.41 2.26 15.97
N ALA A 247 -11.38 3.09 16.37
CA ALA A 247 -12.32 2.82 17.47
C ALA A 247 -13.49 1.90 17.07
N GLY A 248 -13.55 1.43 15.81
CA GLY A 248 -14.58 0.50 15.33
C GLY A 248 -15.73 1.14 14.58
N ASN A 249 -15.74 2.47 14.38
CA ASN A 249 -16.76 3.13 13.56
C ASN A 249 -16.43 2.95 12.08
N CYS A 250 -16.92 1.86 11.48
CA CYS A 250 -16.52 1.47 10.12
C CYS A 250 -17.46 2.00 9.02
N ARG A 251 -18.71 2.39 9.34
CA ARG A 251 -19.64 2.94 8.35
C ARG A 251 -19.57 4.47 8.33
N VAL A 252 -19.84 5.06 7.16
CA VAL A 252 -19.84 6.53 7.01
C VAL A 252 -20.77 7.20 8.02
N SER A 253 -21.96 6.63 8.29
CA SER A 253 -22.91 7.10 9.31
C SER A 253 -22.29 7.11 10.71
N ASP A 254 -21.60 6.02 11.07
CA ASP A 254 -21.07 5.85 12.43
C ASP A 254 -19.87 6.79 12.65
N ILE A 255 -19.02 6.97 11.63
CA ILE A 255 -17.94 7.96 11.62
C ILE A 255 -18.53 9.38 11.79
N ALA A 256 -19.57 9.73 11.03
CA ALA A 256 -20.21 11.05 11.10
C ALA A 256 -20.79 11.32 12.50
N VAL A 257 -21.48 10.35 13.08
CA VAL A 257 -22.03 10.44 14.45
C VAL A 257 -20.91 10.60 15.48
N SER A 258 -19.86 9.78 15.41
CA SER A 258 -18.74 9.82 16.36
C SER A 258 -17.99 11.15 16.34
N LEU A 259 -17.96 11.83 15.17
CA LEU A 259 -17.29 13.12 14.99
C LEU A 259 -18.24 14.32 15.12
N SER A 260 -19.54 14.10 15.28
CA SER A 260 -20.57 15.14 15.31
C SER A 260 -20.56 16.06 14.08
N ILE A 261 -20.36 15.47 12.87
CA ILE A 261 -20.30 16.18 11.59
C ILE A 261 -21.35 15.64 10.61
N PRO A 262 -21.76 16.42 9.59
CA PRO A 262 -22.66 15.93 8.55
C PRO A 262 -22.04 14.79 7.75
N VAL A 263 -22.84 13.76 7.43
CA VAL A 263 -22.41 12.61 6.60
C VAL A 263 -21.84 13.07 5.24
N THR A 264 -22.40 14.15 4.69
CA THR A 264 -22.00 14.73 3.40
C THR A 264 -20.58 15.33 3.38
N SER A 265 -19.98 15.62 4.53
CA SER A 265 -18.62 16.17 4.64
C SER A 265 -17.51 15.11 4.53
N LEU A 266 -17.83 13.83 4.75
CA LEU A 266 -16.84 12.74 4.83
C LEU A 266 -16.32 12.20 3.49
N PRO A 267 -17.10 12.12 2.38
CA PRO A 267 -16.70 11.37 1.19
C PRO A 267 -15.37 11.80 0.61
N LYS A 268 -15.07 13.10 0.57
CA LYS A 268 -13.81 13.63 0.04
C LYS A 268 -12.62 13.17 0.90
N SER A 269 -12.72 13.31 2.21
CA SER A 269 -11.65 12.93 3.14
C SER A 269 -11.42 11.43 3.18
N LEU A 270 -12.49 10.63 3.15
CA LEU A 270 -12.40 9.17 3.07
C LEU A 270 -11.75 8.72 1.75
N LYS A 271 -12.11 9.35 0.63
CA LYS A 271 -11.45 9.07 -0.66
C LYS A 271 -9.96 9.39 -0.60
N THR A 272 -9.59 10.56 -0.09
CA THR A 272 -8.17 10.94 0.08
C THR A 272 -7.41 9.91 0.92
N LEU A 273 -7.98 9.47 2.06
CA LEU A 273 -7.34 8.45 2.90
C LEU A 273 -7.21 7.09 2.20
N CYS A 274 -8.16 6.74 1.32
CA CYS A 274 -8.05 5.55 0.48
C CYS A 274 -6.98 5.71 -0.62
N ASP A 275 -6.91 6.88 -1.25
CA ASP A 275 -5.89 7.17 -2.28
C ASP A 275 -4.47 7.13 -1.68
N LEU A 276 -4.33 7.48 -0.40
CA LEU A 276 -3.10 7.39 0.40
C LEU A 276 -2.80 5.97 0.92
N ASP A 277 -3.63 4.97 0.63
CA ASP A 277 -3.51 3.60 1.17
C ASP A 277 -3.50 3.54 2.71
N ILE A 278 -4.11 4.54 3.38
CA ILE A 278 -4.30 4.57 4.84
C ILE A 278 -5.58 3.84 5.22
N LEU A 279 -6.68 4.15 4.53
CA LEU A 279 -7.94 3.43 4.66
C LEU A 279 -8.20 2.61 3.40
N GLU A 280 -9.05 1.63 3.55
CA GLU A 280 -9.70 0.96 2.43
C GLU A 280 -11.20 0.84 2.70
N ARG A 281 -11.98 0.78 1.62
CA ARG A 281 -13.40 0.52 1.68
C ARG A 281 -13.66 -0.92 1.28
N GLU A 282 -14.06 -1.74 2.23
CA GLU A 282 -14.46 -3.13 2.00
C GLU A 282 -15.95 -3.23 1.71
N VAL A 283 -16.31 -4.18 0.87
CA VAL A 283 -17.71 -4.53 0.55
C VAL A 283 -17.77 -6.05 0.44
N PRO A 284 -18.81 -6.71 0.98
CA PRO A 284 -18.93 -8.16 0.85
C PRO A 284 -18.84 -8.62 -0.60
N PRO A 285 -18.07 -9.66 -0.93
CA PRO A 285 -17.87 -10.14 -2.31
C PRO A 285 -19.18 -10.52 -3.02
N THR A 286 -20.21 -10.84 -2.24
CA THR A 286 -21.54 -11.20 -2.72
C THR A 286 -22.40 -10.04 -3.22
N GLU A 287 -21.94 -8.80 -3.02
CA GLU A 287 -22.67 -7.61 -3.48
C GLU A 287 -22.57 -7.45 -5.01
N LYS A 288 -23.71 -7.16 -5.65
CA LYS A 288 -23.77 -7.00 -7.11
C LYS A 288 -22.92 -5.82 -7.59
N ASN A 289 -23.05 -4.68 -6.94
CA ASN A 289 -22.33 -3.46 -7.30
C ASN A 289 -21.51 -2.98 -6.09
N VAL A 290 -20.19 -3.17 -6.17
CA VAL A 290 -19.25 -2.83 -5.12
C VAL A 290 -19.17 -1.31 -4.89
N GLU A 291 -19.22 -0.52 -5.97
CA GLU A 291 -19.03 0.94 -5.90
C GLU A 291 -20.20 1.63 -5.18
N THR A 292 -21.42 1.22 -5.46
CA THR A 292 -22.64 1.84 -4.93
C THR A 292 -23.26 1.12 -3.75
N SER A 293 -22.66 0.01 -3.29
CA SER A 293 -23.21 -0.76 -2.18
C SER A 293 -23.26 0.07 -0.89
N LYS A 294 -24.40 0.02 -0.20
CA LYS A 294 -24.61 0.63 1.11
C LYS A 294 -23.98 -0.19 2.25
N LYS A 295 -23.48 -1.39 1.96
CA LYS A 295 -22.81 -2.26 2.93
C LYS A 295 -21.33 -1.96 3.09
N GLY A 296 -20.80 -0.94 2.38
CA GLY A 296 -19.40 -0.55 2.48
C GLY A 296 -18.98 -0.18 3.89
N GLN A 297 -17.86 -0.72 4.33
CA GLN A 297 -17.20 -0.40 5.59
C GLN A 297 -15.78 0.10 5.32
N TYR A 298 -15.33 1.05 6.13
CA TYR A 298 -13.96 1.56 6.08
C TYR A 298 -13.13 0.92 7.19
N ARG A 299 -11.94 0.49 6.86
CA ARG A 299 -10.94 0.03 7.83
C ARG A 299 -9.57 0.65 7.55
N ILE A 300 -8.71 0.64 8.55
CA ILE A 300 -7.32 1.05 8.36
C ILE A 300 -6.59 -0.09 7.65
N ARG A 301 -6.09 0.22 6.45
CA ARG A 301 -5.34 -0.73 5.62
C ARG A 301 -3.88 -0.86 6.04
N ASP A 302 -3.28 0.26 6.45
CA ASP A 302 -1.88 0.29 6.87
C ASP A 302 -1.73 -0.31 8.27
N ASN A 303 -0.98 -1.43 8.37
CA ASN A 303 -0.83 -2.16 9.62
C ASN A 303 -0.16 -1.31 10.71
N PHE A 304 0.86 -0.50 10.36
CA PHE A 304 1.53 0.35 11.32
C PHE A 304 0.60 1.45 11.84
N ILE A 305 -0.15 2.10 10.97
CA ILE A 305 -1.13 3.12 11.36
C ILE A 305 -2.22 2.49 12.24
N ALA A 306 -2.74 1.30 11.88
CA ALA A 306 -3.70 0.56 12.70
C ALA A 306 -3.14 0.23 14.08
N PHE A 307 -1.89 -0.27 14.13
CA PHE A 307 -1.16 -0.55 15.36
C PHE A 307 -1.02 0.71 16.23
N TRP A 308 -0.56 1.80 15.63
CA TRP A 308 -0.29 3.06 16.33
C TRP A 308 -1.56 3.68 16.95
N PHE A 309 -2.66 3.76 16.20
CA PHE A 309 -3.92 4.30 16.70
C PHE A 309 -4.55 3.40 17.79
N ARG A 310 -4.25 2.13 17.79
CA ARG A 310 -4.79 1.16 18.76
C ARG A 310 -3.98 1.09 20.05
N PHE A 311 -2.67 1.18 19.98
CA PHE A 311 -1.78 0.93 21.12
C PHE A 311 -0.94 2.12 21.55
N VAL A 312 -0.51 2.98 20.62
CA VAL A 312 0.33 4.15 20.94
C VAL A 312 -0.53 5.34 21.32
N TYR A 313 -1.42 5.75 20.44
CA TYR A 313 -2.22 6.96 20.60
C TYR A 313 -3.01 7.01 21.93
N PRO A 314 -3.75 5.97 22.36
CA PRO A 314 -4.50 5.99 23.60
C PRO A 314 -3.62 6.00 24.86
N MET A 315 -2.34 5.66 24.71
CA MET A 315 -1.39 5.51 25.80
C MET A 315 -0.32 6.61 25.83
N ARG A 316 -0.43 7.63 24.96
CA ARG A 316 0.58 8.71 24.86
C ARG A 316 0.93 9.36 26.19
N SER A 317 -0.07 9.70 27.00
CA SER A 317 0.16 10.34 28.30
C SER A 317 1.03 9.48 29.22
N PHE A 318 0.86 8.16 29.22
CA PHE A 318 1.70 7.24 30.01
C PHE A 318 3.11 7.15 29.42
N ILE A 319 3.24 7.04 28.11
CA ILE A 319 4.53 6.96 27.43
C ILE A 319 5.35 8.24 27.68
N GLU A 320 4.73 9.41 27.48
CA GLU A 320 5.38 10.72 27.64
C GLU A 320 5.74 11.05 29.08
N SER A 321 5.00 10.49 30.06
CA SER A 321 5.32 10.63 31.50
C SER A 321 6.34 9.60 32.02
N GLY A 322 6.93 8.77 31.13
CA GLY A 322 7.96 7.79 31.50
C GLY A 322 7.41 6.45 32.04
N HIS A 323 6.10 6.18 31.84
CA HIS A 323 5.44 4.94 32.28
C HIS A 323 5.11 4.02 31.08
N ALA A 324 6.04 3.86 30.18
CA ALA A 324 5.86 3.05 28.95
C ALA A 324 5.52 1.57 29.25
N GLU A 325 5.91 1.03 30.42
CA GLU A 325 5.56 -0.32 30.86
C GLU A 325 4.05 -0.54 31.01
N ILE A 326 3.27 0.49 31.36
CA ILE A 326 1.80 0.40 31.43
C ILE A 326 1.23 0.19 30.02
N ALA A 327 1.74 0.94 29.05
CA ALA A 327 1.37 0.79 27.65
C ALA A 327 1.80 -0.58 27.10
N MET A 328 2.98 -1.08 27.46
CA MET A 328 3.46 -2.41 27.09
C MET A 328 2.59 -3.53 27.64
N ASN A 329 2.13 -3.43 28.87
CA ASN A 329 1.22 -4.42 29.46
C ASN A 329 -0.12 -4.47 28.71
N LYS A 330 -0.67 -3.32 28.34
CA LYS A 330 -1.88 -3.24 27.51
C LYS A 330 -1.64 -3.81 26.11
N LEU A 331 -0.48 -3.54 25.51
CA LEU A 331 -0.09 -4.12 24.25
C LEU A 331 -0.04 -5.65 24.33
N ARG A 332 0.69 -6.22 25.31
CA ARG A 332 0.85 -7.67 25.48
C ARG A 332 -0.50 -8.40 25.56
N SER A 333 -1.46 -7.83 26.26
CA SER A 333 -2.80 -8.42 26.40
C SER A 333 -3.67 -8.32 25.15
N GLY A 334 -3.45 -7.29 24.32
CA GLY A 334 -4.32 -6.96 23.19
C GLY A 334 -3.71 -7.18 21.80
N PHE A 335 -2.40 -7.38 21.69
CA PHE A 335 -1.70 -7.37 20.41
C PHE A 335 -2.18 -8.49 19.48
N ILE A 336 -2.19 -9.73 19.97
CA ILE A 336 -2.62 -10.89 19.18
C ILE A 336 -4.12 -10.77 18.82
N PRO A 337 -5.06 -10.72 19.78
CA PRO A 337 -6.49 -10.81 19.45
C PRO A 337 -7.03 -9.57 18.73
N ASN A 338 -6.47 -8.38 19.03
CA ASN A 338 -7.05 -7.14 18.53
C ASN A 338 -6.28 -6.54 17.34
N HIS A 339 -5.16 -7.14 16.91
CA HIS A 339 -4.37 -6.61 15.80
C HIS A 339 -3.80 -7.70 14.90
N VAL A 340 -2.95 -8.60 15.44
CA VAL A 340 -2.29 -9.63 14.64
C VAL A 340 -3.29 -10.55 13.95
N GLY A 341 -4.38 -10.91 14.62
CA GLY A 341 -5.45 -11.72 14.04
C GLY A 341 -6.00 -11.12 12.74
N TYR A 342 -6.31 -9.83 12.74
CA TYR A 342 -6.80 -9.12 11.54
C TYR A 342 -5.76 -9.05 10.42
N VAL A 343 -4.48 -8.85 10.78
CA VAL A 343 -3.39 -8.87 9.79
C VAL A 343 -3.22 -10.26 9.19
N TYR A 344 -3.37 -11.31 10.00
CA TYR A 344 -3.32 -12.68 9.52
C TYR A 344 -4.46 -13.01 8.55
N GLU A 345 -5.68 -12.52 8.80
CA GLU A 345 -6.78 -12.64 7.85
C GLU A 345 -6.46 -12.01 6.50
N ASP A 346 -5.78 -10.83 6.48
CA ASP A 346 -5.34 -10.16 5.25
C ASP A 346 -4.28 -10.97 4.51
N ILE A 347 -3.35 -11.58 5.25
CA ILE A 347 -2.35 -12.48 4.70
C ILE A 347 -3.02 -13.70 4.06
N CYS A 348 -3.98 -14.31 4.75
CA CYS A 348 -4.75 -15.45 4.23
C CYS A 348 -5.56 -15.07 2.97
N ARG A 349 -6.20 -13.89 2.95
CA ARG A 349 -6.88 -13.40 1.75
C ARG A 349 -5.94 -13.19 0.57
N SER A 350 -4.74 -12.71 0.83
CA SER A 350 -3.71 -12.58 -0.22
C SER A 350 -3.28 -13.95 -0.74
N LYS A 351 -3.10 -14.93 0.14
CA LYS A 351 -2.77 -16.33 -0.20
C LYS A 351 -3.87 -16.98 -1.06
N MET A 352 -5.14 -16.61 -0.85
CA MET A 352 -6.25 -17.09 -1.68
C MET A 352 -6.03 -16.74 -3.16
N TRP A 353 -5.56 -15.53 -3.48
CA TRP A 353 -5.25 -15.14 -4.86
C TRP A 353 -4.10 -15.97 -5.46
N GLU A 354 -3.08 -16.29 -4.66
CA GLU A 354 -1.98 -17.14 -5.09
C GLU A 354 -2.46 -18.57 -5.40
N LEU A 355 -3.28 -19.14 -4.50
CA LEU A 355 -3.87 -20.47 -4.69
C LEU A 355 -4.80 -20.51 -5.91
N ASN A 356 -5.58 -19.46 -6.11
CA ASN A 356 -6.45 -19.29 -7.28
C ASN A 356 -5.65 -19.27 -8.59
N ALA A 357 -4.59 -18.47 -8.65
CA ALA A 357 -3.71 -18.37 -9.82
C ALA A 357 -2.96 -19.68 -10.12
N GLN A 358 -2.69 -20.50 -9.10
CA GLN A 358 -2.05 -21.81 -9.21
C GLN A 358 -3.03 -22.96 -9.55
N GLY A 359 -4.33 -22.68 -9.63
CA GLY A 359 -5.36 -23.71 -9.86
C GLY A 359 -5.47 -24.71 -8.72
N LYS A 360 -5.10 -24.33 -7.50
CA LYS A 360 -5.13 -25.21 -6.30
C LYS A 360 -6.47 -25.19 -5.55
N LEU A 361 -7.43 -24.41 -6.03
CA LEU A 361 -8.76 -24.32 -5.44
C LEU A 361 -9.80 -25.05 -6.32
N PRO A 362 -10.92 -25.47 -5.74
CA PRO A 362 -11.94 -26.27 -6.45
C PRO A 362 -12.56 -25.53 -7.64
N PHE A 363 -12.55 -24.22 -7.65
CA PHE A 363 -13.02 -23.36 -8.74
C PHE A 363 -12.23 -22.06 -8.77
N LEU A 364 -12.23 -21.39 -9.91
CA LEU A 364 -11.64 -20.04 -10.05
C LEU A 364 -12.66 -19.02 -9.57
N PHE A 365 -12.21 -18.06 -8.77
CA PHE A 365 -13.03 -16.96 -8.32
C PHE A 365 -12.53 -15.61 -8.92
N ASP A 366 -13.42 -14.66 -9.06
CA ASP A 366 -13.11 -13.29 -9.46
C ASP A 366 -13.20 -12.30 -8.29
N ARG A 367 -13.80 -12.70 -7.16
CA ARG A 367 -13.88 -11.89 -5.96
C ARG A 367 -13.59 -12.71 -4.70
N VAL A 368 -12.81 -12.11 -3.80
CA VAL A 368 -12.57 -12.62 -2.45
C VAL A 368 -12.52 -11.46 -1.48
N GLY A 369 -13.05 -11.64 -0.29
CA GLY A 369 -13.07 -10.62 0.77
C GLY A 369 -13.74 -11.13 2.02
N ARG A 370 -13.82 -10.26 3.03
CA ARG A 370 -14.61 -10.47 4.23
C ARG A 370 -16.09 -10.33 3.91
N TRP A 371 -16.92 -11.09 4.58
CA TRP A 371 -18.37 -10.98 4.46
C TRP A 371 -18.99 -10.69 5.82
N TRP A 372 -20.00 -9.83 5.84
CA TRP A 372 -20.80 -9.53 7.01
C TRP A 372 -22.27 -9.38 6.63
N GLY A 373 -23.16 -9.82 7.54
CA GLY A 373 -24.60 -9.76 7.35
C GLY A 373 -25.35 -9.96 8.66
N GLY A 374 -26.62 -9.51 8.69
CA GLY A 374 -27.44 -9.60 9.89
C GLY A 374 -26.91 -8.80 11.08
N LYS A 375 -27.27 -9.24 12.30
CA LYS A 375 -26.69 -8.74 13.55
C LYS A 375 -25.52 -9.65 13.90
N ASP A 376 -24.28 -9.22 13.71
CA ASP A 376 -23.06 -9.85 14.23
C ASP A 376 -22.55 -11.13 13.53
N THR A 377 -22.99 -11.43 12.30
CA THR A 377 -22.39 -12.55 11.53
C THR A 377 -21.30 -12.03 10.62
N GLU A 378 -20.07 -12.52 10.83
CA GLU A 378 -18.90 -12.20 10.03
C GLU A 378 -18.16 -13.48 9.61
N ILE A 379 -17.66 -13.50 8.37
CA ILE A 379 -16.84 -14.57 7.81
C ILE A 379 -15.56 -13.94 7.25
N ASP A 380 -14.42 -14.47 7.64
CA ASP A 380 -13.11 -13.88 7.33
C ASP A 380 -12.78 -13.90 5.83
N ILE A 381 -13.20 -14.97 5.16
CA ILE A 381 -13.00 -15.17 3.72
C ILE A 381 -14.29 -15.69 3.09
N VAL A 382 -14.76 -14.97 2.07
CA VAL A 382 -15.75 -15.46 1.12
C VAL A 382 -15.21 -15.24 -0.28
N ALA A 383 -15.13 -16.31 -1.08
CA ALA A 383 -14.70 -16.25 -2.47
C ALA A 383 -15.83 -16.73 -3.40
N VAL A 384 -16.04 -15.97 -4.49
CA VAL A 384 -17.13 -16.21 -5.43
C VAL A 384 -16.68 -15.95 -6.87
N ASP A 385 -17.27 -16.68 -7.82
CA ASP A 385 -17.23 -16.34 -9.24
C ASP A 385 -18.55 -15.64 -9.62
N THR A 386 -18.47 -14.37 -9.99
CA THR A 386 -19.67 -13.58 -10.32
C THR A 386 -20.32 -14.03 -11.63
N ASN A 387 -19.61 -14.74 -12.50
CA ASN A 387 -20.08 -15.26 -13.78
C ASN A 387 -20.74 -16.65 -13.61
N ASP A 388 -20.11 -17.56 -12.82
CA ASP A 388 -20.71 -18.85 -12.47
C ASP A 388 -21.04 -18.90 -10.98
N ARG A 389 -22.27 -18.68 -10.65
CA ARG A 389 -22.80 -18.62 -9.29
C ARG A 389 -23.14 -20.01 -8.70
N SER A 390 -22.52 -21.05 -9.21
CA SER A 390 -22.75 -22.44 -8.78
C SER A 390 -21.90 -22.83 -7.57
N ASN A 391 -20.76 -22.12 -7.36
CA ASN A 391 -19.79 -22.44 -6.31
C ASN A 391 -19.53 -21.24 -5.41
N ILE A 392 -19.33 -21.49 -4.12
CA ILE A 392 -18.90 -20.49 -3.14
C ILE A 392 -17.90 -21.14 -2.17
N LEU A 393 -16.90 -20.39 -1.76
CA LEU A 393 -15.93 -20.85 -0.78
C LEU A 393 -15.96 -19.93 0.44
N PHE A 394 -16.02 -20.51 1.61
CA PHE A 394 -15.98 -19.86 2.92
C PHE A 394 -14.68 -20.18 3.63
N GLY A 395 -14.09 -19.22 4.33
CA GLY A 395 -12.85 -19.42 5.07
C GLY A 395 -12.87 -18.81 6.47
N GLU A 396 -12.20 -19.48 7.39
CA GLU A 396 -11.94 -18.99 8.75
C GLU A 396 -10.43 -18.95 8.98
N CYS A 397 -9.95 -17.89 9.64
CA CYS A 397 -8.53 -17.63 9.89
C CYS A 397 -8.29 -17.53 11.39
N LYS A 398 -7.32 -18.28 11.93
CA LYS A 398 -6.96 -18.23 13.35
C LYS A 398 -5.46 -18.08 13.54
N PHE A 399 -5.05 -16.97 14.12
CA PHE A 399 -3.67 -16.78 14.59
C PHE A 399 -3.58 -17.22 16.06
N HIS A 400 -3.52 -18.53 16.27
CA HIS A 400 -3.26 -19.11 17.58
C HIS A 400 -1.77 -19.48 17.66
N GLN A 401 -1.07 -19.04 18.71
CA GLN A 401 0.37 -19.34 18.83
C GLN A 401 0.66 -20.78 19.29
N ASN A 402 -0.22 -21.35 20.09
CA ASN A 402 0.01 -22.65 20.74
C ASN A 402 -1.19 -23.60 20.69
N THR A 403 -2.25 -23.26 19.96
CA THR A 403 -3.48 -24.05 19.93
C THR A 403 -3.86 -24.36 18.49
N GLN A 404 -3.96 -25.63 18.16
CA GLN A 404 -4.45 -26.10 16.86
C GLN A 404 -5.93 -25.77 16.68
N MET A 405 -6.34 -25.51 15.43
CA MET A 405 -7.73 -25.32 15.06
C MET A 405 -8.49 -26.65 15.22
N GLN A 406 -9.68 -26.60 15.80
CA GLN A 406 -10.50 -27.76 16.13
C GLN A 406 -11.70 -27.89 15.16
N LEU A 407 -12.42 -29.00 15.20
CA LEU A 407 -13.63 -29.21 14.40
C LEU A 407 -14.77 -28.25 14.76
N SER A 408 -14.74 -27.65 15.96
CA SER A 408 -15.71 -26.64 16.40
C SER A 408 -15.71 -25.40 15.53
N GLU A 409 -14.51 -24.93 15.08
CA GLU A 409 -14.38 -23.75 14.21
C GLU A 409 -14.99 -24.01 12.83
N LEU A 410 -14.79 -25.20 12.26
CA LEU A 410 -15.45 -25.60 11.02
C LEU A 410 -16.97 -25.64 11.15
N ARG A 411 -17.50 -26.19 12.27
CA ARG A 411 -18.93 -26.18 12.52
C ARG A 411 -19.52 -24.81 12.65
N GLN A 412 -18.80 -23.88 13.31
CA GLN A 412 -19.18 -22.48 13.41
C GLN A 412 -19.17 -21.80 12.04
N LEU A 413 -18.12 -22.04 11.21
CA LEU A 413 -18.05 -21.49 9.87
C LEU A 413 -19.22 -22.01 9.00
N LYS A 414 -19.55 -23.30 9.04
CA LYS A 414 -20.71 -23.86 8.33
C LYS A 414 -22.04 -23.23 8.79
N ALA A 415 -22.19 -22.96 10.08
CA ALA A 415 -23.36 -22.27 10.61
C ALA A 415 -23.45 -20.81 10.12
N LYS A 416 -22.33 -20.08 10.07
CA LYS A 416 -22.26 -18.71 9.51
C LYS A 416 -22.57 -18.70 8.00
N ALA A 417 -22.07 -19.69 7.26
CA ALA A 417 -22.26 -19.83 5.80
C ALA A 417 -23.73 -19.91 5.40
N ALA A 418 -24.56 -20.54 6.24
CA ALA A 418 -26.01 -20.65 6.00
C ALA A 418 -26.72 -19.27 5.94
N ALA A 419 -26.15 -18.22 6.54
CA ALA A 419 -26.69 -16.87 6.49
C ALA A 419 -26.37 -16.14 5.16
N VAL A 420 -25.47 -16.66 4.34
CA VAL A 420 -25.02 -16.02 3.11
C VAL A 420 -25.96 -16.31 1.95
N GLN A 421 -26.77 -15.32 1.59
CA GLN A 421 -27.68 -15.40 0.45
C GLN A 421 -26.95 -15.01 -0.84
N TRP A 422 -26.42 -16.00 -1.55
CA TRP A 422 -25.76 -15.81 -2.83
C TRP A 422 -25.76 -17.10 -3.67
N GLY A 423 -25.79 -16.97 -4.99
CA GLY A 423 -25.72 -18.10 -5.89
C GLY A 423 -27.09 -18.72 -6.19
N LYS A 424 -27.06 -19.94 -6.72
CA LYS A 424 -28.24 -20.79 -7.00
C LYS A 424 -28.64 -21.53 -5.71
N GLU A 425 -29.89 -21.99 -5.63
CA GLU A 425 -30.36 -22.81 -4.48
C GLU A 425 -29.52 -24.08 -4.28
N SER A 426 -29.02 -24.68 -5.37
CA SER A 426 -28.17 -25.87 -5.37
C SER A 426 -26.68 -25.56 -5.48
N ARG A 427 -26.22 -24.43 -4.91
CA ARG A 427 -24.79 -24.08 -4.94
C ARG A 427 -23.94 -25.10 -4.19
N THR A 428 -22.74 -25.35 -4.66
CA THR A 428 -21.73 -26.13 -3.95
C THR A 428 -20.94 -25.23 -3.01
N GLU A 429 -20.80 -25.64 -1.76
CA GLU A 429 -20.08 -24.90 -0.73
C GLU A 429 -18.77 -25.60 -0.41
N TYR A 430 -17.67 -24.83 -0.41
CA TYR A 430 -16.34 -25.24 0.00
C TYR A 430 -15.92 -24.49 1.25
N PHE A 431 -15.08 -25.11 2.08
CA PHE A 431 -14.62 -24.55 3.34
C PHE A 431 -13.10 -24.62 3.41
N ILE A 432 -12.43 -23.48 3.56
CA ILE A 432 -10.98 -23.41 3.75
C ILE A 432 -10.66 -22.90 5.15
N LEU A 433 -9.70 -23.54 5.80
CA LEU A 433 -9.28 -23.18 7.15
C LEU A 433 -7.81 -22.80 7.14
N PHE A 434 -7.48 -21.67 7.77
CA PHE A 434 -6.12 -21.19 7.96
C PHE A 434 -5.79 -21.10 9.45
N CYS A 435 -4.79 -21.84 9.89
CA CYS A 435 -4.31 -21.77 11.27
C CYS A 435 -2.80 -21.90 11.32
N ILE A 436 -2.13 -20.90 11.89
CA ILE A 436 -0.67 -20.87 11.97
C ILE A 436 -0.07 -21.98 12.83
N SER A 437 -0.83 -22.52 13.80
CA SER A 437 -0.40 -23.63 14.68
C SER A 437 -0.90 -25.00 14.22
N GLY A 438 -1.44 -25.07 12.98
CA GLY A 438 -1.94 -26.31 12.39
C GLY A 438 -3.32 -26.72 12.88
N TYR A 439 -3.68 -27.98 12.64
CA TYR A 439 -5.03 -28.52 12.76
C TYR A 439 -5.03 -29.78 13.63
N SER A 440 -6.16 -30.04 14.29
CA SER A 440 -6.37 -31.29 15.04
C SER A 440 -6.38 -32.49 14.11
N GLU A 441 -6.06 -33.68 14.64
CA GLU A 441 -6.13 -34.92 13.87
C GLU A 441 -7.53 -35.19 13.29
N GLU A 442 -8.58 -34.79 14.02
CA GLU A 442 -9.97 -34.95 13.58
C GLU A 442 -10.25 -34.12 12.34
N LEU A 443 -9.74 -32.85 12.27
CA LEU A 443 -9.85 -32.00 11.08
C LEU A 443 -9.05 -32.56 9.91
N HIS A 444 -7.86 -33.11 10.13
CA HIS A 444 -7.06 -33.74 9.08
C HIS A 444 -7.80 -34.90 8.44
N ARG A 445 -8.31 -35.83 9.26
CA ARG A 445 -9.07 -36.99 8.77
C ARG A 445 -10.32 -36.57 7.99
N LEU A 446 -11.01 -35.54 8.46
CA LEU A 446 -12.19 -35.02 7.77
C LEU A 446 -11.83 -34.39 6.42
N ALA A 447 -10.77 -33.59 6.34
CA ALA A 447 -10.31 -32.97 5.08
C ALA A 447 -9.82 -34.05 4.07
N GLU A 448 -9.24 -35.16 4.52
CA GLU A 448 -8.87 -36.29 3.66
C GLU A 448 -10.08 -37.01 3.07
N SER A 449 -11.19 -37.02 3.80
CA SER A 449 -12.43 -37.76 3.40
C SER A 449 -13.46 -36.90 2.67
N ASP A 450 -13.42 -35.54 2.85
CA ASP A 450 -14.38 -34.60 2.28
C ASP A 450 -13.64 -33.55 1.38
N PRO A 451 -13.73 -33.65 0.05
CA PRO A 451 -13.07 -32.75 -0.87
C PRO A 451 -13.57 -31.29 -0.80
N HIS A 452 -14.65 -31.03 -0.06
CA HIS A 452 -15.15 -29.68 0.16
C HIS A 452 -14.45 -28.97 1.34
N ILE A 453 -13.56 -29.65 2.07
CA ILE A 453 -12.81 -29.10 3.20
C ILE A 453 -11.34 -29.01 2.83
N ILE A 454 -10.76 -27.80 2.94
CA ILE A 454 -9.40 -27.50 2.55
C ILE A 454 -8.65 -26.97 3.77
N LEU A 455 -7.47 -27.52 4.04
CA LEU A 455 -6.54 -26.98 5.03
C LEU A 455 -5.47 -26.15 4.30
N GLY A 456 -5.39 -24.86 4.65
CA GLY A 456 -4.62 -23.85 3.90
C GLY A 456 -3.23 -23.56 4.47
#